data_0c913b15d94813bb7e23f409dcaa6071
#
_entry.id   0c913b15d94813bb7e23f409dcaa6071
#
_cell.length_a   1.000
_cell.length_b   1.000
_cell.length_c   1.000
_cell.angle_alpha   90.00
_cell.angle_beta   90.00
_cell.angle_gamma   90.00
#
_symmetry.space_group_name_H-M   'P 1'
#
loop_
_entity.id
_entity.type
_entity.pdbx_description
1 polymer ?
#
loop_
_entity_poly.entity_id
_entity_poly.type
_entity_poly.pdbx_seq_one_letter_code
_entity_poly.pdbx_strand_id
1 'polypeptide(L)'
;METPLERLELLVGEAAIQRLKQACVLIVGICGVGGYAAEALGRSGIGKLILVDADMVAPSNLNRQIIATLDTLNQSKTEVMAARIRSFAPDCEVITIHEFFNEQSESLFGQKMDYVIDAIDTLSSKLTLIEMAHRHGVPCISSLGMANRFDPTQLTVTTLDKTCNDPLARALRQMVRKRGFTAKIPVVWSKELPYTQNRLIHAEGKTLKQKYPPASTIFVPAAAGLSCASVVFQALIENG
;
A
#
# COMPACT_ATOMS: atom_id res chain seq x y z
N MET A 1 -14.10 26.03 -18.78
CA MET A 1 -12.95 26.07 -17.83
C MET A 1 -12.41 24.65 -17.71
N GLU A 2 -11.11 24.47 -17.83
CA GLU A 2 -10.49 23.15 -17.59
C GLU A 2 -10.81 22.64 -16.18
N THR A 3 -11.18 21.38 -16.06
CA THR A 3 -11.43 20.72 -14.77
C THR A 3 -10.24 19.81 -14.42
N PRO A 4 -9.97 19.58 -13.14
CA PRO A 4 -8.83 18.72 -12.73
C PRO A 4 -8.91 17.30 -13.29
N LEU A 5 -10.09 16.79 -13.61
CA LEU A 5 -10.31 15.42 -14.10
C LEU A 5 -10.63 15.35 -15.60
N GLU A 6 -10.60 16.47 -16.33
CA GLU A 6 -10.98 16.53 -17.75
C GLU A 6 -10.26 15.49 -18.62
N ARG A 7 -8.93 15.36 -18.46
CA ARG A 7 -8.14 14.38 -19.22
C ARG A 7 -8.47 12.94 -18.84
N LEU A 8 -8.82 12.71 -17.59
CA LEU A 8 -9.24 11.39 -17.13
C LEU A 8 -10.64 11.07 -17.65
N GLU A 9 -11.55 12.03 -17.62
CA GLU A 9 -12.91 11.89 -18.14
C GLU A 9 -12.93 11.55 -19.63
N LEU A 10 -12.06 12.18 -20.44
CA LEU A 10 -11.87 11.82 -21.85
C LEU A 10 -11.43 10.37 -22.06
N LEU A 11 -10.74 9.77 -21.10
CA LEU A 11 -10.27 8.39 -21.17
C LEU A 11 -11.31 7.38 -20.72
N VAL A 12 -12.05 7.66 -19.65
CA VAL A 12 -12.91 6.69 -18.97
C VAL A 12 -14.41 7.02 -19.06
N GLY A 13 -14.76 8.23 -19.47
CA GLY A 13 -16.13 8.75 -19.56
C GLY A 13 -16.68 9.26 -18.23
N GLU A 14 -17.73 10.09 -18.32
CA GLU A 14 -18.37 10.75 -17.18
C GLU A 14 -18.93 9.76 -16.15
N ALA A 15 -19.56 8.68 -16.58
CA ALA A 15 -20.13 7.67 -15.68
C ALA A 15 -19.06 7.03 -14.78
N ALA A 16 -17.86 6.79 -15.29
CA ALA A 16 -16.74 6.27 -14.49
C ALA A 16 -16.25 7.32 -13.48
N ILE A 17 -16.17 8.60 -13.87
CA ILE A 17 -15.81 9.68 -12.94
C ILE A 17 -16.82 9.78 -11.79
N GLN A 18 -18.12 9.64 -12.06
CA GLN A 18 -19.13 9.65 -10.99
C GLN A 18 -18.99 8.46 -10.03
N ARG A 19 -18.65 7.25 -10.53
CA ARG A 19 -18.35 6.09 -9.67
C ARG A 19 -17.14 6.34 -8.79
N LEU A 20 -16.05 6.87 -9.35
CA LEU A 20 -14.84 7.19 -8.58
C LEU A 20 -15.13 8.20 -7.47
N LYS A 21 -15.91 9.25 -7.75
CA LYS A 21 -16.32 10.25 -6.75
C LYS A 21 -17.18 9.67 -5.61
N GLN A 22 -17.85 8.56 -5.82
CA GLN A 22 -18.68 7.90 -4.81
C GLN A 22 -17.93 6.77 -4.09
N ALA A 23 -16.74 6.40 -4.57
CA ALA A 23 -15.98 5.29 -4.04
C ALA A 23 -15.24 5.65 -2.76
N CYS A 24 -15.15 4.66 -1.85
CA CYS A 24 -14.41 4.70 -0.60
C CYS A 24 -13.33 3.62 -0.59
N VAL A 25 -12.06 4.00 -0.42
CA VAL A 25 -10.93 3.07 -0.38
C VAL A 25 -10.19 3.18 0.94
N LEU A 26 -9.97 2.03 1.60
CA LEU A 26 -9.12 1.91 2.77
C LEU A 26 -7.68 1.61 2.33
N ILE A 27 -6.70 2.36 2.84
CA ILE A 27 -5.28 2.12 2.64
C ILE A 27 -4.62 1.96 3.99
N VAL A 28 -4.04 0.79 4.25
CA VAL A 28 -3.34 0.50 5.50
C VAL A 28 -1.83 0.40 5.23
N GLY A 29 -1.07 1.24 5.94
CA GLY A 29 0.37 1.44 5.74
C GLY A 29 0.66 2.59 4.77
N ILE A 30 0.94 3.78 5.29
CA ILE A 30 1.24 5.00 4.52
C ILE A 30 2.75 5.21 4.43
N CYS A 31 3.42 4.23 3.85
CA CYS A 31 4.86 4.20 3.67
C CYS A 31 5.25 4.36 2.18
N GLY A 32 6.35 3.73 1.75
CA GLY A 32 6.86 3.80 0.37
C GLY A 32 5.93 3.19 -0.70
N VAL A 33 4.93 2.39 -0.31
CA VAL A 33 3.92 1.81 -1.21
C VAL A 33 2.59 2.56 -1.05
N GLY A 34 2.01 2.54 0.15
CA GLY A 34 0.68 3.10 0.39
C GLY A 34 0.59 4.61 0.17
N GLY A 35 1.67 5.37 0.43
CA GLY A 35 1.72 6.79 0.12
C GLY A 35 1.54 7.07 -1.38
N TYR A 36 2.20 6.32 -2.25
CA TYR A 36 2.03 6.46 -3.71
C TYR A 36 0.67 5.94 -4.19
N ALA A 37 0.11 4.91 -3.53
CA ALA A 37 -1.24 4.45 -3.83
C ALA A 37 -2.28 5.52 -3.48
N ALA A 38 -2.17 6.16 -2.32
CA ALA A 38 -3.04 7.24 -1.89
C ALA A 38 -2.95 8.47 -2.82
N GLU A 39 -1.72 8.87 -3.20
CA GLU A 39 -1.49 9.94 -4.18
C GLU A 39 -2.20 9.65 -5.50
N ALA A 40 -2.00 8.44 -6.04
CA ALA A 40 -2.58 8.07 -7.34
C ALA A 40 -4.11 8.05 -7.31
N LEU A 41 -4.72 7.48 -6.27
CA LEU A 41 -6.18 7.43 -6.12
C LEU A 41 -6.77 8.82 -5.91
N GLY A 42 -6.16 9.67 -5.07
CA GLY A 42 -6.58 11.06 -4.90
C GLY A 42 -6.58 11.83 -6.22
N ARG A 43 -5.51 11.69 -7.04
CA ARG A 43 -5.42 12.29 -8.37
C ARG A 43 -6.40 11.71 -9.39
N SER A 44 -6.89 10.51 -9.14
CA SER A 44 -7.88 9.84 -9.99
C SER A 44 -9.32 10.17 -9.61
N GLY A 45 -9.55 11.08 -8.66
CA GLY A 45 -10.88 11.55 -8.30
C GLY A 45 -11.67 10.63 -7.38
N ILE A 46 -10.98 9.78 -6.57
CA ILE A 46 -11.65 9.01 -5.52
C ILE A 46 -12.30 9.95 -4.52
N GLY A 47 -13.57 9.70 -4.21
CA GLY A 47 -14.35 10.56 -3.30
C GLY A 47 -13.96 10.43 -1.85
N LYS A 48 -13.51 9.24 -1.39
CA LYS A 48 -13.14 9.02 0.01
C LYS A 48 -11.93 8.09 0.16
N LEU A 49 -10.98 8.51 0.97
CA LEU A 49 -9.83 7.71 1.38
C LEU A 49 -9.79 7.58 2.90
N ILE A 50 -9.60 6.37 3.40
CA ILE A 50 -9.35 6.09 4.81
C ILE A 50 -7.89 5.64 4.91
N LEU A 51 -7.08 6.41 5.62
CA LEU A 51 -5.64 6.19 5.75
C LEU A 51 -5.31 5.72 7.16
N VAL A 52 -4.69 4.54 7.28
CA VAL A 52 -4.30 3.96 8.56
C VAL A 52 -2.79 3.72 8.60
N ASP A 53 -2.10 4.34 9.56
CA ASP A 53 -0.67 4.13 9.84
C ASP A 53 -0.36 4.68 11.24
N ALA A 54 0.42 3.94 12.03
CA ALA A 54 0.79 4.35 13.39
C ALA A 54 2.08 5.18 13.45
N ASP A 55 2.82 5.27 12.34
CA ASP A 55 4.14 5.85 12.35
C ASP A 55 4.15 7.37 12.15
N MET A 56 5.23 7.96 12.63
CA MET A 56 5.64 9.32 12.29
C MET A 56 6.62 9.31 11.11
N VAL A 57 6.72 10.43 10.42
CA VAL A 57 7.73 10.62 9.37
C VAL A 57 9.12 10.68 10.01
N ALA A 58 10.03 9.81 9.56
CA ALA A 58 11.39 9.71 10.07
C ALA A 58 12.43 10.08 8.98
N PRO A 59 13.66 10.52 9.36
CA PRO A 59 14.71 10.85 8.40
C PRO A 59 15.03 9.72 7.41
N SER A 60 14.96 8.45 7.86
CA SER A 60 15.16 7.28 7.01
C SER A 60 14.06 7.07 5.95
N ASN A 61 12.99 7.83 5.99
CA ASN A 61 11.89 7.77 5.01
C ASN A 61 12.12 8.67 3.80
N LEU A 62 12.97 9.70 3.94
CA LEU A 62 13.20 10.74 2.93
C LEU A 62 13.60 10.19 1.56
N ASN A 63 14.27 9.06 1.52
CA ASN A 63 14.75 8.48 0.26
C ASN A 63 13.66 7.81 -0.59
N ARG A 64 12.44 7.54 -0.03
CA ARG A 64 11.44 6.72 -0.74
C ARG A 64 9.97 6.99 -0.44
N GLN A 65 9.63 7.69 0.63
CA GLN A 65 8.23 7.97 0.97
C GLN A 65 7.83 9.37 0.47
N ILE A 66 6.80 9.45 -0.35
CA ILE A 66 6.35 10.70 -0.99
C ILE A 66 5.95 11.80 0.01
N ILE A 67 5.53 11.39 1.20
CA ILE A 67 5.15 12.28 2.30
C ILE A 67 6.34 12.83 3.09
N ALA A 68 7.52 12.20 2.95
CA ALA A 68 8.67 12.56 3.75
C ALA A 68 9.46 13.70 3.10
N THR A 69 9.46 14.84 3.75
CA THR A 69 10.29 16.01 3.47
C THR A 69 10.94 16.48 4.77
N LEU A 70 11.89 17.41 4.70
CA LEU A 70 12.49 17.98 5.91
C LEU A 70 11.45 18.67 6.79
N ASP A 71 10.43 19.30 6.18
CA ASP A 71 9.37 20.02 6.88
C ASP A 71 8.32 19.10 7.54
N THR A 72 8.25 17.83 7.13
CA THR A 72 7.26 16.88 7.64
C THR A 72 7.81 15.90 8.67
N LEU A 73 9.11 16.01 9.02
CA LEU A 73 9.72 15.17 10.06
C LEU A 73 8.97 15.25 11.38
N ASN A 74 8.81 14.09 12.03
CA ASN A 74 8.09 13.93 13.30
C ASN A 74 6.59 14.29 13.26
N GLN A 75 5.99 14.36 12.06
CA GLN A 75 4.54 14.47 11.91
C GLN A 75 3.93 13.10 11.59
N SER A 76 2.64 12.90 11.91
CA SER A 76 1.91 11.68 11.58
C SER A 76 1.89 11.46 10.08
N LYS A 77 2.23 10.24 9.63
CA LYS A 77 2.22 9.90 8.19
C LYS A 77 0.84 10.07 7.58
N THR A 78 -0.22 9.71 8.30
CA THR A 78 -1.59 9.81 7.80
C THR A 78 -2.01 11.28 7.65
N GLU A 79 -1.67 12.14 8.60
CA GLU A 79 -1.98 13.56 8.54
C GLU A 79 -1.23 14.28 7.41
N VAL A 80 0.07 13.98 7.26
CA VAL A 80 0.88 14.55 6.17
C VAL A 80 0.32 14.13 4.81
N MET A 81 -0.09 12.86 4.66
CA MET A 81 -0.69 12.38 3.41
C MET A 81 -2.04 13.04 3.15
N ALA A 82 -2.88 13.22 4.17
CA ALA A 82 -4.17 13.89 4.06
C ALA A 82 -4.00 15.36 3.64
N ALA A 83 -3.07 16.09 4.27
CA ALA A 83 -2.76 17.47 3.88
C ALA A 83 -2.29 17.56 2.42
N ARG A 84 -1.45 16.61 2.02
CA ARG A 84 -0.97 16.51 0.64
C ARG A 84 -2.11 16.25 -0.36
N ILE A 85 -3.02 15.31 -0.08
CA ILE A 85 -4.17 15.01 -0.95
C ILE A 85 -5.07 16.23 -1.07
N ARG A 86 -5.40 16.89 0.03
CA ARG A 86 -6.23 18.11 0.04
C ARG A 86 -5.64 19.24 -0.81
N SER A 87 -4.32 19.29 -0.98
CA SER A 87 -3.66 20.33 -1.79
C SER A 87 -3.95 20.24 -3.30
N PHE A 88 -4.36 19.07 -3.79
CA PHE A 88 -4.67 18.84 -5.21
C PHE A 88 -6.04 18.19 -5.47
N ALA A 89 -6.66 17.59 -4.47
CA ALA A 89 -7.99 16.98 -4.52
C ALA A 89 -8.82 17.44 -3.29
N PRO A 90 -9.20 18.71 -3.21
CA PRO A 90 -9.91 19.26 -2.03
C PRO A 90 -11.28 18.63 -1.80
N ASP A 91 -11.90 18.07 -2.83
CA ASP A 91 -13.20 17.39 -2.75
C ASP A 91 -13.10 15.94 -2.26
N CYS A 92 -11.90 15.38 -2.13
CA CYS A 92 -11.68 14.05 -1.59
C CYS A 92 -11.79 14.09 -0.05
N GLU A 93 -12.76 13.37 0.51
CA GLU A 93 -12.83 13.17 1.96
C GLU A 93 -11.68 12.25 2.41
N VAL A 94 -10.78 12.76 3.26
CA VAL A 94 -9.68 11.96 3.79
C VAL A 94 -9.83 11.80 5.30
N ILE A 95 -10.10 10.56 5.74
CA ILE A 95 -10.12 10.16 7.14
C ILE A 95 -8.74 9.62 7.52
N THR A 96 -8.16 10.13 8.58
CA THR A 96 -6.86 9.73 9.10
C THR A 96 -7.02 8.96 10.40
N ILE A 97 -6.32 7.83 10.50
CA ILE A 97 -6.31 6.98 11.68
C ILE A 97 -4.86 6.73 12.03
N HIS A 98 -4.39 7.37 13.09
CA HIS A 98 -3.01 7.25 13.58
C HIS A 98 -2.93 6.12 14.61
N GLU A 99 -3.12 4.88 14.14
CA GLU A 99 -3.12 3.68 14.98
C GLU A 99 -2.48 2.50 14.23
N PHE A 100 -2.00 1.55 15.01
CA PHE A 100 -1.51 0.27 14.48
C PHE A 100 -2.69 -0.63 14.11
N PHE A 101 -2.75 -1.09 12.86
CA PHE A 101 -3.81 -1.97 12.40
C PHE A 101 -3.71 -3.36 13.04
N ASN A 102 -4.77 -3.79 13.72
CA ASN A 102 -4.85 -5.06 14.41
C ASN A 102 -6.31 -5.58 14.44
N GLU A 103 -6.58 -6.61 15.24
CA GLU A 103 -7.90 -7.22 15.38
C GLU A 103 -8.97 -6.26 15.90
N GLN A 104 -8.60 -5.23 16.65
CA GLN A 104 -9.53 -4.20 17.17
C GLN A 104 -9.97 -3.21 16.07
N SER A 105 -9.26 -3.17 14.94
CA SER A 105 -9.58 -2.30 13.80
C SER A 105 -10.79 -2.79 12.98
N GLU A 106 -11.46 -3.88 13.39
CA GLU A 106 -12.62 -4.44 12.68
C GLU A 106 -13.79 -3.44 12.56
N SER A 107 -13.91 -2.50 13.50
CA SER A 107 -14.92 -1.44 13.46
C SER A 107 -14.86 -0.57 12.21
N LEU A 108 -13.70 -0.48 11.56
CA LEU A 108 -13.51 0.25 10.29
C LEU A 108 -14.37 -0.33 9.15
N PHE A 109 -14.66 -1.63 9.20
CA PHE A 109 -15.48 -2.33 8.21
C PHE A 109 -17.00 -2.16 8.46
N GLY A 110 -17.40 -1.45 9.51
CA GLY A 110 -18.79 -1.08 9.77
C GLY A 110 -19.37 0.01 8.86
N GLN A 111 -18.54 0.62 8.01
CA GLN A 111 -18.95 1.60 7.01
C GLN A 111 -18.80 1.06 5.58
N LYS A 112 -19.53 1.67 4.62
CA LYS A 112 -19.38 1.29 3.21
C LYS A 112 -17.95 1.50 2.75
N MET A 113 -17.38 0.48 2.14
CA MET A 113 -16.02 0.47 1.63
C MET A 113 -15.99 -0.35 0.34
N ASP A 114 -15.42 0.22 -0.71
CA ASP A 114 -15.44 -0.41 -2.04
C ASP A 114 -14.17 -1.22 -2.32
N TYR A 115 -13.04 -0.86 -1.69
CA TYR A 115 -11.78 -1.59 -1.86
C TYR A 115 -10.81 -1.39 -0.69
N VAL A 116 -9.90 -2.33 -0.49
CA VAL A 116 -8.81 -2.27 0.49
C VAL A 116 -7.45 -2.42 -0.21
N ILE A 117 -6.51 -1.52 0.12
CA ILE A 117 -5.09 -1.67 -0.23
C ILE A 117 -4.30 -2.01 1.03
N ASP A 118 -3.70 -3.18 1.03
CA ASP A 118 -2.78 -3.63 2.07
C ASP A 118 -1.34 -3.29 1.67
N ALA A 119 -0.76 -2.27 2.29
CA ALA A 119 0.63 -1.86 2.15
C ALA A 119 1.44 -2.06 3.45
N ILE A 120 0.96 -2.93 4.34
CA ILE A 120 1.59 -3.25 5.63
C ILE A 120 2.82 -4.14 5.41
N ASP A 121 3.88 -3.95 6.18
CA ASP A 121 5.07 -4.81 6.20
C ASP A 121 5.05 -5.86 7.33
N THR A 122 4.26 -5.64 8.38
CA THR A 122 4.08 -6.56 9.50
C THR A 122 3.14 -7.70 9.14
N LEU A 123 3.67 -8.93 9.09
CA LEU A 123 2.96 -10.11 8.62
C LEU A 123 1.64 -10.43 9.35
N SER A 124 1.60 -10.26 10.68
CA SER A 124 0.40 -10.51 11.47
C SER A 124 -0.74 -9.57 11.08
N SER A 125 -0.47 -8.27 11.06
CA SER A 125 -1.43 -7.23 10.68
C SER A 125 -1.88 -7.37 9.21
N LYS A 126 -0.93 -7.72 8.32
CA LYS A 126 -1.23 -8.00 6.90
C LYS A 126 -2.25 -9.14 6.76
N LEU A 127 -2.03 -10.26 7.44
CA LEU A 127 -2.96 -11.39 7.39
C LEU A 127 -4.32 -11.02 8.00
N THR A 128 -4.32 -10.34 9.15
CA THR A 128 -5.54 -9.86 9.81
C THR A 128 -6.36 -8.97 8.87
N LEU A 129 -5.73 -8.02 8.17
CA LEU A 129 -6.40 -7.16 7.20
C LEU A 129 -7.02 -7.94 6.03
N ILE A 130 -6.27 -8.88 5.46
CA ILE A 130 -6.75 -9.73 4.36
C ILE A 130 -7.95 -10.60 4.81
N GLU A 131 -7.88 -11.19 6.00
CA GLU A 131 -8.95 -12.00 6.57
C GLU A 131 -10.21 -11.15 6.86
N MET A 132 -10.04 -9.94 7.41
CA MET A 132 -11.15 -9.00 7.65
C MET A 132 -11.81 -8.57 6.35
N ALA A 133 -11.03 -8.10 5.37
CA ALA A 133 -11.55 -7.70 4.07
C ALA A 133 -12.39 -8.82 3.43
N HIS A 134 -11.86 -10.06 3.45
CA HIS A 134 -12.57 -11.22 2.94
C HIS A 134 -13.86 -11.51 3.70
N ARG A 135 -13.84 -11.47 5.05
CA ARG A 135 -15.00 -11.71 5.91
C ARG A 135 -16.13 -10.72 5.65
N HIS A 136 -15.78 -9.47 5.41
CA HIS A 136 -16.72 -8.39 5.12
C HIS A 136 -17.07 -8.26 3.61
N GLY A 137 -16.55 -9.16 2.77
CA GLY A 137 -16.85 -9.16 1.33
C GLY A 137 -16.25 -7.97 0.58
N VAL A 138 -15.24 -7.29 1.15
CA VAL A 138 -14.57 -6.15 0.52
C VAL A 138 -13.35 -6.65 -0.27
N PRO A 139 -13.24 -6.33 -1.57
CA PRO A 139 -12.07 -6.72 -2.37
C PRO A 139 -10.80 -6.08 -1.80
N CYS A 140 -9.71 -6.85 -1.80
CA CYS A 140 -8.43 -6.43 -1.26
C CYS A 140 -7.28 -6.77 -2.20
N ILE A 141 -6.32 -5.84 -2.36
CA ILE A 141 -5.03 -6.09 -2.99
C ILE A 141 -3.91 -5.85 -1.99
N SER A 142 -2.96 -6.78 -1.92
CA SER A 142 -1.83 -6.72 -0.98
C SER A 142 -0.52 -6.50 -1.72
N SER A 143 0.27 -5.51 -1.29
CA SER A 143 1.65 -5.36 -1.74
C SER A 143 2.55 -6.31 -0.95
N LEU A 144 3.39 -7.08 -1.64
CA LEU A 144 4.37 -7.96 -1.00
C LEU A 144 5.70 -7.25 -0.72
N GLY A 145 6.78 -8.00 -0.50
CA GLY A 145 8.08 -7.42 -0.13
C GLY A 145 8.70 -6.61 -1.26
N MET A 146 8.78 -5.29 -1.10
CA MET A 146 9.36 -4.36 -2.09
C MET A 146 10.78 -3.89 -1.73
N ALA A 147 11.29 -4.32 -0.58
CA ALA A 147 12.65 -4.00 -0.14
C ALA A 147 13.71 -4.83 -0.87
N ASN A 148 14.95 -4.31 -0.88
CA ASN A 148 16.12 -4.97 -1.48
C ASN A 148 15.98 -5.25 -2.98
N ARG A 149 15.30 -4.38 -3.71
CA ARG A 149 15.06 -4.48 -5.16
C ARG A 149 15.31 -3.14 -5.84
N PHE A 150 15.62 -3.17 -7.14
CA PHE A 150 15.99 -1.99 -7.93
C PHE A 150 15.11 -1.82 -9.18
N ASP A 151 14.60 -2.92 -9.74
CA ASP A 151 13.93 -2.91 -11.04
C ASP A 151 12.41 -2.92 -10.90
N PRO A 152 11.74 -1.77 -11.11
CA PRO A 152 10.29 -1.68 -11.05
C PRO A 152 9.60 -2.39 -12.22
N THR A 153 10.30 -2.70 -13.32
CA THR A 153 9.73 -3.41 -14.47
C THR A 153 9.47 -4.89 -14.20
N GLN A 154 10.03 -5.43 -13.11
CA GLN A 154 9.79 -6.81 -12.66
C GLN A 154 8.51 -6.96 -11.82
N LEU A 155 7.77 -5.87 -11.58
CA LEU A 155 6.52 -5.92 -10.87
C LEU A 155 5.42 -6.59 -11.69
N THR A 156 4.58 -7.34 -11.00
CA THR A 156 3.47 -8.06 -11.62
C THR A 156 2.30 -8.15 -10.63
N VAL A 157 1.08 -8.03 -11.15
CA VAL A 157 -0.16 -8.31 -10.42
C VAL A 157 -0.48 -9.79 -10.62
N THR A 158 -0.67 -10.53 -9.53
CA THR A 158 -0.94 -11.97 -9.54
C THR A 158 -1.69 -12.38 -8.26
N THR A 159 -1.72 -13.67 -7.94
CA THR A 159 -2.22 -14.19 -6.66
C THR A 159 -1.07 -14.73 -5.81
N LEU A 160 -1.24 -14.69 -4.48
CA LEU A 160 -0.21 -15.06 -3.50
C LEU A 160 0.38 -16.46 -3.73
N ASP A 161 -0.44 -17.43 -4.16
CA ASP A 161 -0.05 -18.80 -4.43
C ASP A 161 0.92 -18.93 -5.61
N LYS A 162 0.88 -17.99 -6.57
CA LYS A 162 1.74 -17.96 -7.77
C LYS A 162 3.06 -17.23 -7.58
N THR A 163 3.30 -16.67 -6.37
CA THR A 163 4.53 -15.91 -6.11
C THR A 163 5.72 -16.81 -5.76
N CYS A 164 6.92 -16.37 -6.09
CA CYS A 164 8.18 -17.03 -5.72
C CYS A 164 9.23 -15.97 -5.31
N ASN A 165 10.38 -16.40 -4.82
CA ASN A 165 11.56 -15.55 -4.54
C ASN A 165 11.30 -14.35 -3.62
N ASP A 166 10.27 -14.41 -2.78
CA ASP A 166 9.92 -13.35 -1.84
C ASP A 166 9.76 -13.95 -0.44
N PRO A 167 10.64 -13.56 0.52
CA PRO A 167 10.58 -14.07 1.89
C PRO A 167 9.28 -13.72 2.61
N LEU A 168 8.72 -12.52 2.39
CA LEU A 168 7.46 -12.08 2.99
C LEU A 168 6.30 -12.89 2.45
N ALA A 169 6.25 -13.08 1.12
CA ALA A 169 5.24 -13.93 0.47
C ALA A 169 5.29 -15.38 0.96
N ARG A 170 6.50 -15.93 1.15
CA ARG A 170 6.69 -17.29 1.70
C ARG A 170 6.09 -17.40 3.08
N ALA A 171 6.41 -16.46 3.96
CA ALA A 171 5.90 -16.44 5.34
C ALA A 171 4.37 -16.25 5.36
N LEU A 172 3.83 -15.33 4.55
CA LEU A 172 2.39 -15.11 4.44
C LEU A 172 1.65 -16.36 3.95
N ARG A 173 2.17 -17.06 2.91
CA ARG A 173 1.58 -18.34 2.46
C ARG A 173 1.54 -19.41 3.56
N GLN A 174 2.58 -19.48 4.41
CA GLN A 174 2.59 -20.41 5.53
C GLN A 174 1.52 -20.05 6.58
N MET A 175 1.37 -18.77 6.89
CA MET A 175 0.36 -18.29 7.85
C MET A 175 -1.07 -18.53 7.32
N VAL A 176 -1.32 -18.19 6.05
CA VAL A 176 -2.59 -18.44 5.35
C VAL A 176 -2.99 -19.92 5.43
N ARG A 177 -2.04 -20.84 5.13
CA ARG A 177 -2.28 -22.28 5.25
C ARG A 177 -2.61 -22.73 6.67
N LYS A 178 -1.87 -22.21 7.67
CA LYS A 178 -2.11 -22.53 9.09
C LYS A 178 -3.48 -22.06 9.58
N ARG A 179 -3.99 -20.95 9.03
CA ARG A 179 -5.32 -20.40 9.34
C ARG A 179 -6.45 -21.08 8.55
N GLY A 180 -6.13 -21.98 7.61
CA GLY A 180 -7.13 -22.63 6.75
C GLY A 180 -7.82 -21.68 5.77
N PHE A 181 -7.21 -20.52 5.48
CA PHE A 181 -7.75 -19.55 4.54
C PHE A 181 -7.52 -20.02 3.10
N THR A 182 -8.61 -20.18 2.33
CA THR A 182 -8.58 -20.79 0.99
C THR A 182 -8.84 -19.83 -0.16
N ALA A 183 -9.26 -18.59 0.14
CA ALA A 183 -9.53 -17.60 -0.90
C ALA A 183 -8.24 -17.19 -1.63
N LYS A 184 -8.36 -16.88 -2.91
CA LYS A 184 -7.26 -16.28 -3.68
C LYS A 184 -7.00 -14.87 -3.19
N ILE A 185 -5.76 -14.56 -2.91
CA ILE A 185 -5.32 -13.24 -2.43
C ILE A 185 -4.61 -12.54 -3.59
N PRO A 186 -5.21 -11.48 -4.19
CA PRO A 186 -4.55 -10.66 -5.20
C PRO A 186 -3.35 -9.92 -4.59
N VAL A 187 -2.24 -9.90 -5.30
CA VAL A 187 -1.01 -9.28 -4.81
C VAL A 187 -0.27 -8.53 -5.92
N VAL A 188 0.42 -7.45 -5.54
CA VAL A 188 1.51 -6.87 -6.31
C VAL A 188 2.81 -7.50 -5.81
N TRP A 189 3.57 -8.10 -6.72
CA TRP A 189 4.76 -8.86 -6.42
C TRP A 189 5.86 -8.59 -7.46
N SER A 190 7.12 -8.60 -7.05
CA SER A 190 8.28 -8.49 -7.94
C SER A 190 8.91 -9.84 -8.22
N LYS A 191 9.18 -10.11 -9.49
CA LYS A 191 9.95 -11.28 -9.94
C LYS A 191 11.44 -11.17 -9.62
N GLU A 192 11.93 -9.96 -9.39
CA GLU A 192 13.32 -9.69 -9.06
C GLU A 192 13.71 -10.41 -7.76
N LEU A 193 14.86 -11.06 -7.78
CA LEU A 193 15.46 -11.62 -6.57
C LEU A 193 15.89 -10.49 -5.62
N PRO A 194 15.52 -10.56 -4.34
CA PRO A 194 15.96 -9.52 -3.41
C PRO A 194 17.49 -9.55 -3.24
N TYR A 195 18.09 -8.37 -3.32
CA TYR A 195 19.52 -8.19 -3.06
C TYR A 195 19.86 -8.61 -1.62
N THR A 196 20.91 -9.41 -1.48
CA THR A 196 21.39 -9.85 -0.16
C THR A 196 22.42 -8.87 0.37
N GLN A 197 22.12 -8.23 1.48
CA GLN A 197 23.09 -7.39 2.18
C GLN A 197 24.07 -8.29 2.95
N ASN A 198 25.28 -8.44 2.40
CA ASN A 198 26.37 -9.19 3.02
C ASN A 198 27.39 -8.21 3.64
N ARG A 199 27.08 -7.68 4.82
CA ARG A 199 28.12 -7.06 5.64
C ARG A 199 28.47 -7.98 6.79
N LEU A 200 29.75 -8.34 6.83
CA LEU A 200 30.33 -9.06 7.97
C LEU A 200 30.93 -8.01 8.90
N ILE A 201 30.62 -8.11 10.19
CA ILE A 201 31.29 -7.30 11.21
C ILE A 201 32.29 -8.19 11.90
N HIS A 202 33.52 -7.70 12.02
CA HIS A 202 34.55 -8.33 12.88
C HIS A 202 34.51 -7.62 14.24
N ALA A 203 33.91 -8.25 15.23
CA ALA A 203 33.93 -7.80 16.61
C ALA A 203 34.49 -8.88 17.50
N GLU A 204 35.44 -8.54 18.34
CA GLU A 204 36.08 -9.43 19.34
C GLU A 204 36.60 -10.77 18.75
N GLY A 205 37.20 -10.70 17.56
CA GLY A 205 37.77 -11.89 16.91
C GLY A 205 36.76 -12.87 16.33
N LYS A 206 35.46 -12.52 16.34
CA LYS A 206 34.37 -13.30 15.71
C LYS A 206 33.80 -12.56 14.54
N THR A 207 33.56 -13.27 13.43
CA THR A 207 32.81 -12.75 12.28
C THR A 207 31.31 -12.95 12.51
N LEU A 208 30.57 -11.86 12.70
CA LEU A 208 29.13 -11.89 12.93
C LEU A 208 28.41 -11.39 11.70
N LYS A 209 27.33 -12.04 11.33
CA LYS A 209 26.42 -11.56 10.28
C LYS A 209 25.52 -10.48 10.86
N GLN A 210 25.78 -9.21 10.53
CA GLN A 210 24.95 -8.12 11.02
C GLN A 210 23.57 -8.17 10.36
N LYS A 211 22.53 -8.11 11.18
CA LYS A 211 21.14 -7.96 10.70
C LYS A 211 20.88 -6.47 10.44
N TYR A 212 20.83 -6.09 9.16
CA TYR A 212 20.41 -4.75 8.77
C TYR A 212 18.90 -4.69 8.54
N PRO A 213 18.28 -3.53 8.77
CA PRO A 213 16.91 -3.32 8.29
C PRO A 213 16.86 -3.47 6.77
N PRO A 214 15.71 -3.87 6.20
CA PRO A 214 15.57 -3.99 4.76
C PRO A 214 15.93 -2.68 4.06
N ALA A 215 16.86 -2.72 3.08
CA ALA A 215 17.22 -1.57 2.28
C ALA A 215 16.17 -1.32 1.20
N SER A 216 16.02 -0.06 0.78
CA SER A 216 15.02 0.28 -0.21
C SER A 216 15.46 1.49 -1.05
N THR A 217 14.98 1.51 -2.29
CA THR A 217 14.98 2.67 -3.19
C THR A 217 13.57 3.24 -3.30
N ILE A 218 13.40 4.34 -3.99
CA ILE A 218 12.07 4.89 -4.31
C ILE A 218 11.37 4.07 -5.40
N PHE A 219 12.11 3.51 -6.35
CA PHE A 219 11.56 3.02 -7.63
C PHE A 219 10.58 1.86 -7.45
N VAL A 220 10.98 0.79 -6.78
CA VAL A 220 10.15 -0.42 -6.66
C VAL A 220 8.95 -0.21 -5.74
N PRO A 221 9.08 0.38 -4.54
CA PRO A 221 7.91 0.66 -3.69
C PRO A 221 6.91 1.63 -4.32
N ALA A 222 7.40 2.70 -4.97
CA ALA A 222 6.52 3.67 -5.63
C ALA A 222 5.72 3.02 -6.77
N ALA A 223 6.39 2.28 -7.64
CA ALA A 223 5.74 1.56 -8.73
C ALA A 223 4.76 0.49 -8.23
N ALA A 224 5.05 -0.18 -7.11
CA ALA A 224 4.12 -1.11 -6.48
C ALA A 224 2.87 -0.39 -5.95
N GLY A 225 3.02 0.80 -5.35
CA GLY A 225 1.90 1.64 -4.92
C GLY A 225 1.01 2.07 -6.08
N LEU A 226 1.62 2.53 -7.17
CA LEU A 226 0.90 2.87 -8.41
C LEU A 226 0.20 1.64 -9.01
N SER A 227 0.82 0.46 -8.96
CA SER A 227 0.21 -0.78 -9.43
C SER A 227 -1.01 -1.20 -8.59
N CYS A 228 -0.92 -1.09 -7.25
CA CYS A 228 -2.07 -1.31 -6.37
C CYS A 228 -3.22 -0.35 -6.70
N ALA A 229 -2.90 0.95 -6.82
CA ALA A 229 -3.90 1.97 -7.18
C ALA A 229 -4.53 1.71 -8.53
N SER A 230 -3.75 1.29 -9.54
CA SER A 230 -4.26 0.95 -10.88
C SER A 230 -5.26 -0.20 -10.85
N VAL A 231 -4.99 -1.26 -10.07
CA VAL A 231 -5.93 -2.38 -9.91
C VAL A 231 -7.24 -1.92 -9.27
N VAL A 232 -7.16 -1.12 -8.21
CA VAL A 232 -8.34 -0.55 -7.55
C VAL A 232 -9.12 0.35 -8.49
N PHE A 233 -8.44 1.25 -9.18
CA PHE A 233 -9.04 2.16 -10.16
C PHE A 233 -9.80 1.40 -11.25
N GLN A 234 -9.17 0.38 -11.86
CA GLN A 234 -9.82 -0.43 -12.90
C GLN A 234 -11.06 -1.14 -12.36
N ALA A 235 -10.98 -1.76 -11.19
CA ALA A 235 -12.12 -2.42 -10.57
C ALA A 235 -13.29 -1.46 -10.31
N LEU A 236 -13.02 -0.22 -9.90
CA LEU A 236 -14.04 0.78 -9.61
C LEU A 236 -14.68 1.38 -10.87
N ILE A 237 -13.98 1.48 -11.99
CA ILE A 237 -14.55 1.97 -13.25
C ILE A 237 -15.30 0.89 -14.02
N GLU A 238 -15.00 -0.41 -13.83
CA GLU A 238 -15.65 -1.53 -14.53
C GLU A 238 -16.93 -2.01 -13.84
N ASN A 239 -17.07 -1.85 -12.53
CA ASN A 239 -18.25 -2.29 -11.76
C ASN A 239 -19.44 -1.36 -11.96
N GLY A 240 -20.11 -1.50 -13.11
CA GLY A 240 -21.32 -0.74 -13.48
C GLY A 240 -22.15 -1.46 -14.52
#